data_7b95ba6c1f3a5f8bc94307e7b863e1cd
#
_entry.id   7b95ba6c1f3a5f8bc94307e7b863e1cd
#
_cell.length_a   1.000
_cell.length_b   1.000
_cell.length_c   1.000
_cell.angle_alpha   90.00
_cell.angle_beta   90.00
_cell.angle_gamma   90.00
#
_symmetry.space_group_name_H-M   'P 1'
#
loop_
_entity.id
_entity.type
_entity.pdbx_description
1 polymer ?
#
loop_
_entity_poly.entity_id
_entity_poly.type
_entity_poly.pdbx_seq_one_letter_code
_entity_poly.pdbx_strand_id
1 'polypeptide(L)'
;MPKVHAELLGPDGLIKSNSVRLGLYGMLPNFEYGIRTHPTEEVFFMLAGSAYWRRGSAPYKALDPGERSYHSSMMPHANKTAEASFLSAYVWHGDISTLNYKYEGIPTD
;
A
#
# COMPACT_ATOMS: atom_id res chain seq x y z
N MET A 1 -0.62 -16.98 -2.07
CA MET A 1 -0.45 -15.53 -2.37
C MET A 1 0.64 -14.97 -1.49
N PRO A 2 1.55 -14.18 -2.05
CA PRO A 2 2.63 -13.58 -1.25
C PRO A 2 2.17 -12.36 -0.43
N LYS A 3 0.96 -11.91 -0.59
CA LYS A 3 0.44 -10.73 0.11
C LYS A 3 -0.99 -10.95 0.59
N VAL A 4 -1.39 -10.15 1.57
CA VAL A 4 -2.73 -10.17 2.13
C VAL A 4 -3.25 -8.74 2.27
N HIS A 5 -4.53 -8.57 1.95
CA HIS A 5 -5.30 -7.36 2.22
C HIS A 5 -6.54 -7.74 3.02
N ALA A 6 -6.85 -6.96 4.03
CA ALA A 6 -8.09 -7.15 4.80
C ALA A 6 -8.72 -5.78 5.05
N GLU A 7 -9.77 -5.45 4.31
CA GLU A 7 -10.50 -4.21 4.55
C GLU A 7 -11.37 -4.40 5.80
N LEU A 8 -11.17 -3.57 6.79
CA LEU A 8 -11.90 -3.62 8.06
C LEU A 8 -13.04 -2.61 8.07
N LEU A 9 -12.79 -1.41 7.59
CA LEU A 9 -13.76 -0.32 7.46
C LEU A 9 -13.75 0.14 6.01
N GLY A 10 -14.90 0.19 5.37
CA GLY A 10 -15.00 0.64 3.98
C GLY A 10 -16.20 0.02 3.27
N PRO A 11 -16.34 0.28 1.94
CA PRO A 11 -17.47 -0.28 1.17
C PRO A 11 -17.52 -1.80 1.19
N ASP A 12 -16.35 -2.44 1.27
CA ASP A 12 -16.24 -3.91 1.29
C ASP A 12 -15.79 -4.44 2.64
N GLY A 13 -15.72 -3.59 3.65
CA GLY A 13 -15.22 -3.93 4.97
C GLY A 13 -16.25 -4.57 5.88
N LEU A 14 -15.75 -5.06 7.00
CA LEU A 14 -16.58 -5.60 8.08
C LEU A 14 -17.53 -4.51 8.61
N ILE A 15 -17.05 -3.30 8.74
CA ILE A 15 -17.85 -2.12 9.08
C ILE A 15 -17.97 -1.28 7.82
N LYS A 16 -19.21 -0.90 7.45
CA LYS A 16 -19.47 -0.20 6.20
C LYS A 16 -19.16 1.29 6.32
N SER A 17 -18.47 1.83 5.30
CA SER A 17 -18.23 3.26 5.13
C SER A 17 -18.10 3.53 3.63
N ASN A 18 -18.65 4.66 3.19
CA ASN A 18 -18.48 5.14 1.81
C ASN A 18 -17.47 6.31 1.73
N SER A 19 -16.88 6.68 2.85
CA SER A 19 -15.98 7.84 2.94
C SER A 19 -14.51 7.45 3.00
N VAL A 20 -14.20 6.29 3.59
CA VAL A 20 -12.82 5.83 3.79
C VAL A 20 -12.73 4.33 3.60
N ARG A 21 -11.52 3.85 3.31
CA ARG A 21 -11.16 2.44 3.47
C ARG A 21 -10.02 2.38 4.46
N LEU A 22 -10.12 1.47 5.42
CA LEU A 22 -9.07 1.21 6.40
C LEU A 22 -8.92 -0.29 6.55
N GLY A 23 -7.69 -0.76 6.54
CA GLY A 23 -7.44 -2.19 6.65
C GLY A 23 -6.00 -2.53 6.92
N LEU A 24 -5.69 -3.80 6.74
CA LEU A 24 -4.36 -4.35 6.93
C LEU A 24 -3.80 -4.82 5.59
N TYR A 25 -2.50 -4.63 5.41
CA TYR A 25 -1.77 -5.05 4.23
C TYR A 25 -0.42 -5.60 4.63
N GLY A 26 -0.10 -6.79 4.17
CA GLY A 26 1.16 -7.44 4.47
C GLY A 26 1.69 -8.26 3.30
N MET A 27 2.99 -8.58 3.36
CA MET A 27 3.67 -9.41 2.37
C MET A 27 4.66 -10.35 3.02
N LEU A 28 4.82 -11.51 2.38
CA LEU A 28 5.88 -12.47 2.70
C LEU A 28 7.24 -11.96 2.23
N PRO A 29 8.35 -12.56 2.72
CA PRO A 29 9.70 -12.17 2.28
C PRO A 29 9.92 -12.38 0.78
N ASN A 30 10.83 -11.57 0.20
CA ASN A 30 11.35 -11.71 -1.16
C ASN A 30 10.29 -11.59 -2.26
N PHE A 31 9.35 -10.64 -2.09
CA PHE A 31 8.34 -10.33 -3.09
C PHE A 31 8.35 -8.85 -3.46
N GLU A 32 7.92 -8.56 -4.70
CA GLU A 32 7.68 -7.21 -5.17
C GLU A 32 6.23 -7.04 -5.58
N TYR A 33 5.64 -5.93 -5.14
CA TYR A 33 4.39 -5.42 -5.67
C TYR A 33 4.72 -4.16 -6.46
N GLY A 34 4.57 -4.26 -7.78
CA GLY A 34 5.04 -3.21 -8.70
C GLY A 34 4.26 -1.92 -8.64
N ILE A 35 4.58 -1.04 -9.58
CA ILE A 35 4.01 0.31 -9.64
C ILE A 35 2.50 0.25 -9.85
N ARG A 36 1.78 0.99 -9.02
CA ARG A 36 0.34 1.20 -9.16
C ARG A 36 0.01 2.66 -8.95
N THR A 37 -1.08 3.08 -9.59
CA THR A 37 -1.66 4.41 -9.45
C THR A 37 -3.14 4.28 -9.15
N HIS A 38 -3.66 5.18 -8.37
CA HIS A 38 -5.10 5.24 -8.08
C HIS A 38 -5.50 6.64 -7.61
N PRO A 39 -6.77 7.04 -7.85
CA PRO A 39 -7.23 8.37 -7.47
C PRO A 39 -7.27 8.62 -5.97
N THR A 40 -7.46 7.59 -5.15
CA THR A 40 -7.51 7.75 -3.70
C THR A 40 -6.17 8.21 -3.16
N GLU A 41 -6.20 9.07 -2.15
CA GLU A 41 -5.03 9.32 -1.32
C GLU A 41 -4.88 8.15 -0.36
N GLU A 42 -3.62 7.77 -0.08
CA GLU A 42 -3.33 6.59 0.73
C GLU A 42 -2.16 6.85 1.66
N VAL A 43 -2.27 6.32 2.87
CA VAL A 43 -1.13 6.24 3.78
C VAL A 43 -1.00 4.81 4.31
N PHE A 44 0.23 4.33 4.34
CA PHE A 44 0.59 3.08 4.98
C PHE A 44 1.34 3.35 6.26
N PHE A 45 0.93 2.70 7.34
CA PHE A 45 1.64 2.73 8.62
C PHE A 45 2.26 1.36 8.87
N MET A 46 3.57 1.30 9.00
CA MET A 46 4.27 0.05 9.28
C MET A 46 4.02 -0.36 10.74
N LEU A 47 3.49 -1.58 10.92
CA LEU A 47 3.18 -2.12 12.23
C LEU A 47 4.22 -3.13 12.70
N ALA A 48 4.74 -3.96 11.79
CA ALA A 48 5.70 -5.01 12.11
C ALA A 48 6.54 -5.35 10.90
N GLY A 49 7.76 -5.86 11.13
CA GLY A 49 8.66 -6.23 10.06
C GLY A 49 9.31 -5.04 9.38
N SER A 50 9.71 -5.20 8.14
CA SER A 50 10.29 -4.14 7.33
C SER A 50 9.96 -4.32 5.87
N ALA A 51 9.92 -3.21 5.12
CA ALA A 51 9.68 -3.22 3.69
C ALA A 51 10.34 -2.02 3.06
N TYR A 52 10.52 -2.08 1.75
CA TYR A 52 11.05 -1.00 0.95
C TYR A 52 9.91 -0.37 0.15
N TRP A 53 9.78 0.94 0.22
CA TRP A 53 8.70 1.69 -0.42
C TRP A 53 9.25 2.69 -1.41
N ARG A 54 8.62 2.78 -2.57
CA ARG A 54 8.99 3.73 -3.62
C ARG A 54 7.81 4.66 -3.87
N ARG A 55 8.09 5.96 -3.88
CA ARG A 55 7.13 7.03 -4.14
C ARG A 55 7.57 7.78 -5.40
N GLY A 56 6.65 7.84 -6.40
CA GLY A 56 6.99 8.45 -7.68
C GLY A 56 8.16 7.71 -8.35
N SER A 57 9.15 8.45 -8.77
CA SER A 57 10.38 7.92 -9.38
C SER A 57 11.59 7.91 -8.42
N ALA A 58 11.36 8.20 -7.13
CA ALA A 58 12.42 8.17 -6.13
C ALA A 58 12.94 6.74 -5.92
N PRO A 59 14.16 6.58 -5.38
CA PRO A 59 14.65 5.25 -5.00
C PRO A 59 13.80 4.63 -3.90
N TYR A 60 13.83 3.30 -3.81
CA TYR A 60 13.22 2.60 -2.70
C TYR A 60 13.83 3.05 -1.38
N LYS A 61 12.98 3.20 -0.37
CA LYS A 61 13.37 3.57 0.98
C LYS A 61 12.88 2.52 1.96
N ALA A 62 13.76 2.02 2.82
CA ALA A 62 13.39 1.09 3.87
C ALA A 62 12.56 1.81 4.93
N LEU A 63 11.46 1.17 5.35
CA LEU A 63 10.62 1.63 6.44
C LEU A 63 10.50 0.54 7.50
N ASP A 64 10.59 0.98 8.76
CA ASP A 64 10.49 0.14 9.95
C ASP A 64 9.18 0.41 10.70
N PRO A 65 8.82 -0.42 11.70
CA PRO A 65 7.61 -0.18 12.47
C PRO A 65 7.55 1.23 13.04
N GLY A 66 6.37 1.84 12.95
CA GLY A 66 6.13 3.22 13.37
C GLY A 66 6.34 4.25 12.26
N GLU A 67 6.98 3.88 11.16
CA GLU A 67 7.14 4.76 10.01
C GLU A 67 5.97 4.63 9.04
N ARG A 68 5.80 5.64 8.19
CA ARG A 68 4.68 5.69 7.26
C ARG A 68 5.12 6.12 5.87
N SER A 69 4.33 5.73 4.86
CA SER A 69 4.48 6.20 3.49
C SER A 69 3.15 6.80 3.04
N TYR A 70 3.17 8.06 2.63
CA TYR A 70 2.00 8.76 2.12
C TYR A 70 2.06 8.85 0.60
N HIS A 71 0.93 8.57 -0.05
CA HIS A 71 0.80 8.64 -1.50
C HIS A 71 -0.39 9.53 -1.85
N SER A 72 -0.11 10.67 -2.48
CA SER A 72 -1.15 11.56 -2.98
C SER A 72 -1.90 10.91 -4.13
N SER A 73 -3.05 11.49 -4.49
CA SER A 73 -3.86 11.01 -5.63
C SER A 73 -2.99 10.84 -6.88
N MET A 74 -3.09 9.67 -7.51
CA MET A 74 -2.40 9.30 -8.75
C MET A 74 -0.87 9.23 -8.64
N MET A 75 -0.29 9.33 -7.45
CA MET A 75 1.14 9.14 -7.28
C MET A 75 1.53 7.69 -7.55
N PRO A 76 2.42 7.41 -8.53
CA PRO A 76 2.93 6.06 -8.73
C PRO A 76 3.68 5.59 -7.48
N HIS A 77 3.40 4.39 -7.03
CA HIS A 77 4.10 3.83 -5.87
C HIS A 77 4.24 2.32 -5.98
N ALA A 78 5.25 1.80 -5.30
CA ALA A 78 5.56 0.39 -5.29
C ALA A 78 6.15 0.01 -3.94
N ASN A 79 6.13 -1.27 -3.62
CA ASN A 79 6.81 -1.76 -2.44
C ASN A 79 7.32 -3.18 -2.66
N LYS A 80 8.30 -3.55 -1.87
CA LYS A 80 8.91 -4.89 -1.93
C LYS A 80 9.43 -5.29 -0.57
N THR A 81 9.60 -6.58 -0.39
CA THR A 81 10.25 -7.15 0.78
C THR A 81 11.58 -7.78 0.38
N ALA A 82 12.49 -7.88 1.34
CA ALA A 82 13.70 -8.66 1.23
C ALA A 82 13.60 -9.85 2.20
N GLU A 83 14.44 -9.91 3.22
CA GLU A 83 14.50 -11.06 4.13
C GLU A 83 13.34 -11.14 5.11
N ALA A 84 12.69 -10.00 5.40
CA ALA A 84 11.62 -9.92 6.37
C ALA A 84 10.26 -9.73 5.68
N SER A 85 9.22 -10.32 6.27
CA SER A 85 7.85 -9.95 5.98
C SER A 85 7.51 -8.64 6.66
N PHE A 86 6.37 -8.07 6.33
CA PHE A 86 5.83 -6.91 7.03
C PHE A 86 4.33 -6.99 7.17
N LEU A 87 3.82 -6.21 8.11
CA LEU A 87 2.40 -5.91 8.25
C LEU A 87 2.25 -4.41 8.40
N SER A 88 1.31 -3.83 7.68
CA SER A 88 0.98 -2.41 7.74
C SER A 88 -0.52 -2.21 7.87
N ALA A 89 -0.91 -1.05 8.38
CA ALA A 89 -2.27 -0.55 8.27
C ALA A 89 -2.32 0.45 7.12
N TYR A 90 -3.41 0.44 6.34
CA TYR A 90 -3.61 1.42 5.28
C TYR A 90 -4.89 2.20 5.48
N VAL A 91 -4.88 3.45 5.04
CA VAL A 91 -6.06 4.30 5.04
C VAL A 91 -6.17 4.96 3.66
N TRP A 92 -7.34 4.83 3.05
CA TRP A 92 -7.73 5.48 1.81
C TRP A 92 -8.77 6.54 2.10
N HIS A 93 -8.63 7.72 1.50
CA HIS A 93 -9.67 8.74 1.53
C HIS A 93 -9.69 9.52 0.20
N GLY A 94 -10.70 10.39 0.07
CA GLY A 94 -10.96 11.07 -1.19
C GLY A 94 -11.78 10.18 -2.12
N ASP A 95 -11.31 10.01 -3.35
CA ASP A 95 -11.96 9.07 -4.29
C ASP A 95 -11.51 7.65 -3.97
N ILE A 96 -12.27 6.98 -3.11
CA ILE A 96 -11.97 5.62 -2.66
C ILE A 96 -12.48 4.54 -3.63
N SER A 97 -12.99 4.94 -4.78
CA SER A 97 -13.38 4.02 -5.84
C SER A 97 -12.16 3.26 -6.37
N THR A 98 -12.35 2.01 -6.78
CA THR A 98 -11.32 1.21 -7.42
C THR A 98 -11.40 1.22 -8.95
N LEU A 99 -12.31 2.01 -9.53
CA LEU A 99 -12.56 2.01 -10.97
C LEU A 99 -11.35 2.43 -11.80
N ASN A 100 -10.53 3.33 -11.28
CA ASN A 100 -9.34 3.85 -11.96
C ASN A 100 -8.04 3.37 -11.30
N TYR A 101 -8.07 2.26 -10.60
CA TYR A 101 -6.88 1.61 -10.08
C TYR A 101 -6.13 0.97 -11.24
N LYS A 102 -4.84 1.28 -11.36
CA LYS A 102 -4.01 0.79 -12.47
C LYS A 102 -2.72 0.19 -11.93
N TYR A 103 -2.43 -1.03 -12.36
CA TYR A 103 -1.17 -1.70 -12.07
C TYR A 103 -0.25 -1.60 -13.29
N GLU A 104 0.96 -1.08 -13.09
CA GLU A 104 1.91 -0.83 -14.18
C GLU A 104 3.11 -1.78 -14.16
N GLY A 105 3.25 -2.60 -13.14
CA GLY A 105 4.29 -3.62 -13.08
C GLY A 105 5.56 -3.18 -12.35
N ILE A 106 6.56 -4.06 -12.38
CA ILE A 106 7.83 -3.85 -11.66
C ILE A 106 8.62 -2.71 -12.31
N PRO A 107 9.21 -1.80 -11.51
CA PRO A 107 10.07 -0.75 -12.04
C PRO A 107 11.26 -1.32 -12.80
N THR A 108 11.61 -0.70 -13.93
CA THR A 108 12.71 -1.14 -14.79
C THR A 108 13.90 -0.17 -14.79
N ASP A 109 13.81 0.95 -14.12
CA ASP A 109 14.87 1.98 -14.03
C ASP A 109 15.80 1.80 -12.83
#